data_b2ac1011e27f33d99b2ac0928ac42aa6
#
_entry.id   b2ac1011e27f33d99b2ac0928ac42aa6
#
_cell.length_a   1.000
_cell.length_b   1.000
_cell.length_c   1.000
_cell.angle_alpha   90.00
_cell.angle_beta   90.00
_cell.angle_gamma   90.00
#
_symmetry.space_group_name_H-M   'P 1'
#
loop_
_entity.id
_entity.type
_entity.pdbx_description
1 polymer ?
#
loop_
_entity_poly.entity_id
_entity_poly.type
_entity_poly.pdbx_seq_one_letter_code
_entity_poly.pdbx_strand_id
1 'polypeptide(L)'
;WNESESIRKSFEFCYEAKDTENGERYFAEYDPNQDVLLTDNVKLYALSACVLDAETGRVLYGKNENEVRAMASTTKILTCLLALENCSMDELVTVSDYAASMPDVQLNMRAGEQFRLYDLLLSLMLESHNDTAVAIAEHVGGSVENFCAMMTRRAEEIGCTKSVFLTPNGLDKEVVTEDGTKKHST
;
A
#
# COMPACT_ATOMS: atom_id res chain seq x y z
N TRP A 1 14.82 -29.12 -2.86
CA TRP A 1 14.20 -28.29 -1.80
C TRP A 1 12.71 -28.27 -2.07
N ASN A 2 11.95 -28.74 -1.11
CA ASN A 2 10.51 -28.78 -1.21
C ASN A 2 9.98 -27.42 -0.76
N GLU A 3 9.50 -26.58 -1.70
CA GLU A 3 8.99 -25.23 -1.44
C GLU A 3 7.92 -25.22 -0.33
N SER A 4 7.10 -26.28 -0.26
CA SER A 4 6.07 -26.45 0.77
C SER A 4 6.64 -26.54 2.19
N GLU A 5 7.85 -27.08 2.36
CA GLU A 5 8.49 -27.21 3.68
C GLU A 5 9.17 -25.91 4.13
N SER A 6 9.65 -25.11 3.19
CA SER A 6 10.19 -23.77 3.45
C SER A 6 9.07 -22.79 3.86
N ILE A 7 7.93 -22.86 3.21
CA ILE A 7 6.73 -22.07 3.53
C ILE A 7 6.20 -22.48 4.91
N ARG A 8 6.12 -23.76 5.20
CA ARG A 8 5.71 -24.26 6.53
C ARG A 8 6.61 -23.75 7.66
N LYS A 9 7.93 -23.78 7.48
CA LYS A 9 8.89 -23.26 8.47
C LYS A 9 8.79 -21.74 8.66
N SER A 10 8.49 -20.99 7.58
CA SER A 10 8.22 -19.55 7.67
C SER A 10 6.95 -19.25 8.47
N PHE A 11 5.91 -20.07 8.31
CA PHE A 11 4.67 -19.98 9.10
C PHE A 11 4.87 -20.34 10.56
N GLU A 12 5.61 -21.41 10.88
CA GLU A 12 5.96 -21.77 12.27
C GLU A 12 6.71 -20.64 12.99
N PHE A 13 7.53 -19.87 12.28
CA PHE A 13 8.24 -18.73 12.85
C PHE A 13 7.34 -17.52 13.13
N CYS A 14 6.29 -17.32 12.36
CA CYS A 14 5.33 -16.22 12.54
C CYS A 14 4.35 -16.44 13.71
N TYR A 15 4.21 -17.66 14.19
CA TYR A 15 3.27 -18.04 15.27
C TYR A 15 3.91 -18.18 16.66
N GLU A 16 5.21 -17.94 16.82
CA GLU A 16 5.87 -17.90 18.12
C GLU A 16 5.64 -16.55 18.82
N ALA A 17 4.42 -16.31 19.31
CA ALA A 17 4.17 -15.21 20.23
C ALA A 17 4.68 -15.61 21.63
N LYS A 18 5.73 -14.94 22.13
CA LYS A 18 6.10 -15.05 23.54
C LYS A 18 5.16 -14.17 24.35
N ASP A 19 4.44 -14.76 25.28
CA ASP A 19 3.86 -14.00 26.40
C ASP A 19 5.02 -13.57 27.32
N THR A 20 5.33 -12.27 27.27
CA THR A 20 6.46 -11.71 28.05
C THR A 20 6.19 -11.62 29.53
N GLU A 21 4.93 -11.72 29.98
CA GLU A 21 4.57 -11.66 31.40
C GLU A 21 4.68 -13.02 32.12
N ASN A 22 4.40 -14.12 31.42
CA ASN A 22 4.35 -15.44 32.04
C ASN A 22 5.32 -16.48 31.45
N GLY A 23 6.03 -16.17 30.37
CA GLY A 23 7.00 -17.09 29.74
C GLY A 23 6.36 -18.30 29.05
N GLU A 24 5.06 -18.33 28.88
CA GLU A 24 4.34 -19.39 28.21
C GLU A 24 4.33 -19.16 26.69
N ARG A 25 4.61 -20.23 25.94
CA ARG A 25 4.51 -20.22 24.46
C ARG A 25 3.16 -20.77 24.07
N TYR A 26 2.39 -19.97 23.33
CA TYR A 26 1.16 -20.43 22.73
C TYR A 26 1.42 -20.89 21.30
N PHE A 27 1.19 -22.18 21.04
CA PHE A 27 1.10 -22.74 19.70
C PHE A 27 -0.38 -22.80 19.34
N ALA A 28 -0.81 -22.03 18.36
CA ALA A 28 -2.09 -22.27 17.75
C ALA A 28 -1.96 -23.49 16.83
N GLU A 29 -2.63 -24.59 17.13
CA GLU A 29 -2.76 -25.69 16.19
C GLU A 29 -3.47 -25.19 14.94
N TYR A 30 -2.81 -25.27 13.79
CA TYR A 30 -3.37 -24.89 12.51
C TYR A 30 -4.38 -25.95 12.06
N ASP A 31 -5.66 -25.62 12.11
CA ASP A 31 -6.71 -26.39 11.44
C ASP A 31 -7.03 -25.68 10.12
N PRO A 32 -6.71 -26.29 8.95
CA PRO A 32 -6.99 -25.68 7.64
C PRO A 32 -8.49 -25.51 7.34
N ASN A 33 -9.38 -26.05 8.18
CA ASN A 33 -10.82 -25.96 8.03
C ASN A 33 -11.48 -24.99 9.02
N GLN A 34 -10.71 -24.38 9.90
CA GLN A 34 -11.19 -23.35 10.81
C GLN A 34 -10.53 -22.00 10.47
N ASP A 35 -11.33 -20.95 10.46
CA ASP A 35 -10.80 -19.59 10.49
C ASP A 35 -10.12 -19.38 11.83
N VAL A 36 -8.79 -19.54 11.86
CA VAL A 36 -8.01 -19.28 13.06
C VAL A 36 -7.95 -17.76 13.23
N LEU A 37 -8.92 -17.24 13.95
CA LEU A 37 -8.78 -15.94 14.57
C LEU A 37 -7.66 -16.10 15.60
N LEU A 38 -6.51 -15.49 15.34
CA LEU A 38 -5.51 -15.26 16.37
C LEU A 38 -6.23 -14.50 17.49
N THR A 39 -6.44 -15.20 18.61
CA THR A 39 -7.29 -14.74 19.68
C THR A 39 -6.75 -13.49 20.36
N ASP A 40 -7.58 -12.84 21.15
CA ASP A 40 -7.54 -11.56 21.84
C ASP A 40 -6.24 -11.12 22.55
N ASN A 41 -5.15 -11.89 22.45
CA ASN A 41 -3.90 -11.65 23.19
C ASN A 41 -2.84 -10.85 22.44
N VAL A 42 -3.06 -10.53 21.14
CA VAL A 42 -2.11 -9.73 20.38
C VAL A 42 -2.41 -8.24 20.61
N LYS A 43 -1.60 -7.58 21.42
CA LYS A 43 -1.67 -6.11 21.60
C LYS A 43 -1.07 -5.41 20.38
N LEU A 44 -1.91 -5.03 19.43
CA LEU A 44 -1.51 -4.19 18.31
C LEU A 44 -1.90 -2.74 18.58
N TYR A 45 -0.93 -1.83 18.45
CA TYR A 45 -1.17 -0.38 18.51
C TYR A 45 -1.83 0.15 17.24
N ALA A 46 -1.69 -0.57 16.12
CA ALA A 46 -2.37 -0.24 14.86
C ALA A 46 -3.89 -0.19 15.06
N LEU A 47 -4.54 0.79 14.45
CA LEU A 47 -6.01 0.94 14.48
C LEU A 47 -6.70 -0.16 13.69
N SER A 48 -6.09 -0.61 12.60
CA SER A 48 -6.51 -1.75 11.78
C SER A 48 -5.31 -2.59 11.41
N ALA A 49 -5.51 -3.90 11.28
CA ALA A 49 -4.51 -4.84 10.81
C ALA A 49 -5.18 -6.02 10.10
N CYS A 50 -4.48 -6.61 9.14
CA CYS A 50 -4.92 -7.81 8.45
C CYS A 50 -3.71 -8.68 8.10
N VAL A 51 -3.84 -9.98 8.28
CA VAL A 51 -2.90 -10.98 7.78
C VAL A 51 -3.65 -11.90 6.84
N LEU A 52 -3.13 -12.06 5.63
CA LEU A 52 -3.73 -12.90 4.60
C LEU A 52 -2.81 -14.06 4.26
N ASP A 53 -3.40 -15.19 3.98
CA ASP A 53 -2.72 -16.25 3.25
C ASP A 53 -2.53 -15.81 1.79
N ALA A 54 -1.28 -15.81 1.32
CA ALA A 54 -0.94 -15.25 0.01
C ALA A 54 -1.43 -16.10 -1.17
N GLU A 55 -1.65 -17.40 -0.97
CA GLU A 55 -2.09 -18.30 -2.03
C GLU A 55 -3.61 -18.32 -2.17
N THR A 56 -4.31 -18.29 -1.04
CA THR A 56 -5.78 -18.45 -1.00
C THR A 56 -6.54 -17.15 -0.80
N GLY A 57 -5.87 -16.06 -0.37
CA GLY A 57 -6.50 -14.82 0.02
C GLY A 57 -7.29 -14.90 1.33
N ARG A 58 -7.21 -16.02 2.06
CA ARG A 58 -7.93 -16.21 3.32
C ARG A 58 -7.36 -15.28 4.40
N VAL A 59 -8.25 -14.60 5.13
CA VAL A 59 -7.88 -13.80 6.31
C VAL A 59 -7.48 -14.74 7.44
N LEU A 60 -6.22 -14.64 7.88
CA LEU A 60 -5.68 -15.40 9.02
C LEU A 60 -5.82 -14.61 10.33
N TYR A 61 -5.77 -13.29 10.25
CA TYR A 61 -6.01 -12.39 11.35
C TYR A 61 -6.61 -11.09 10.85
N GLY A 62 -7.59 -10.55 11.58
CA GLY A 62 -8.23 -9.27 11.29
C GLY A 62 -8.44 -8.45 12.56
N LYS A 63 -8.11 -7.16 12.48
CA LYS A 63 -8.47 -6.15 13.49
C LYS A 63 -9.01 -4.95 12.73
N ASN A 64 -10.33 -4.72 12.79
CA ASN A 64 -11.01 -3.65 12.05
C ASN A 64 -10.59 -3.58 10.57
N GLU A 65 -10.32 -4.73 9.96
CA GLU A 65 -9.72 -4.88 8.62
C GLU A 65 -10.66 -4.40 7.51
N ASN A 66 -11.96 -4.33 7.79
CA ASN A 66 -12.98 -3.82 6.87
C ASN A 66 -13.36 -2.35 7.08
N GLU A 67 -12.73 -1.68 8.05
CA GLU A 67 -12.95 -0.26 8.27
C GLU A 67 -12.23 0.59 7.21
N VAL A 68 -12.94 1.57 6.68
CA VAL A 68 -12.36 2.55 5.76
C VAL A 68 -11.45 3.48 6.55
N ARG A 69 -10.18 3.54 6.15
CA ARG A 69 -9.15 4.34 6.81
C ARG A 69 -8.27 5.06 5.81
N ALA A 70 -7.77 6.19 6.25
CA ALA A 70 -6.69 6.87 5.59
C ALA A 70 -5.42 5.99 5.58
N MET A 71 -4.82 5.78 4.41
CA MET A 71 -3.72 4.84 4.22
C MET A 71 -2.35 5.51 4.22
N ALA A 72 -2.31 6.84 4.16
CA ALA A 72 -1.07 7.60 4.03
C ALA A 72 -0.14 7.02 2.93
N SER A 73 1.14 6.95 3.16
CA SER A 73 2.12 6.50 2.16
C SER A 73 1.99 5.05 1.71
N THR A 74 1.18 4.20 2.35
CA THR A 74 0.88 2.86 1.81
C THR A 74 0.12 2.94 0.47
N THR A 75 -0.51 4.06 0.16
CA THR A 75 -1.05 4.43 -1.16
C THR A 75 -0.03 4.20 -2.30
N LYS A 76 1.24 4.47 -2.05
CA LYS A 76 2.33 4.34 -3.03
C LYS A 76 2.56 2.92 -3.54
N ILE A 77 2.09 1.91 -2.81
CA ILE A 77 2.10 0.51 -3.26
C ILE A 77 1.25 0.37 -4.54
N LEU A 78 0.05 0.97 -4.55
CA LEU A 78 -0.81 0.93 -5.72
C LEU A 78 -0.28 1.82 -6.86
N THR A 79 0.37 2.93 -6.53
CA THR A 79 1.08 3.77 -7.50
C THR A 79 2.19 2.97 -8.21
N CYS A 80 2.99 2.24 -7.44
CA CYS A 80 4.00 1.34 -7.98
C CYS A 80 3.40 0.24 -8.86
N LEU A 81 2.34 -0.42 -8.40
CA LEU A 81 1.67 -1.48 -9.15
C LEU A 81 1.18 -0.99 -10.51
N LEU A 82 0.50 0.16 -10.55
CA LEU A 82 0.02 0.73 -11.82
C LEU A 82 1.15 1.12 -12.77
N ALA A 83 2.26 1.63 -12.26
CA ALA A 83 3.42 1.93 -13.09
C ALA A 83 4.00 0.65 -13.71
N LEU A 84 4.12 -0.42 -12.92
CA LEU A 84 4.58 -1.74 -13.40
C LEU A 84 3.64 -2.38 -14.43
N GLU A 85 2.34 -2.17 -14.30
CA GLU A 85 1.33 -2.72 -15.22
C GLU A 85 1.22 -1.96 -16.54
N ASN A 86 1.60 -0.68 -16.60
CA ASN A 86 1.31 0.19 -17.74
C ASN A 86 2.55 0.72 -18.50
N CYS A 87 3.74 0.64 -17.93
CA CYS A 87 4.94 1.25 -18.49
C CYS A 87 6.14 0.29 -18.51
N SER A 88 7.09 0.57 -19.41
CA SER A 88 8.40 -0.07 -19.38
C SER A 88 9.31 0.59 -18.34
N MET A 89 10.10 -0.21 -17.64
CA MET A 89 11.03 0.26 -16.61
C MET A 89 12.12 1.22 -17.13
N ASP A 90 12.42 1.16 -18.43
CA ASP A 90 13.42 2.00 -19.07
C ASP A 90 12.87 3.33 -19.61
N GLU A 91 11.56 3.57 -19.50
CA GLU A 91 10.95 4.83 -19.91
C GLU A 91 11.51 6.01 -19.10
N LEU A 92 11.67 7.15 -19.80
CA LEU A 92 12.11 8.39 -19.18
C LEU A 92 10.89 9.20 -18.73
N VAL A 93 10.82 9.44 -17.43
CA VAL A 93 9.82 10.28 -16.78
C VAL A 93 10.37 11.69 -16.67
N THR A 94 9.66 12.67 -17.21
CA THR A 94 10.01 14.09 -17.09
C THR A 94 9.29 14.68 -15.89
N VAL A 95 10.03 15.35 -15.02
CA VAL A 95 9.52 15.99 -13.81
C VAL A 95 8.80 17.30 -14.17
N SER A 96 7.57 17.45 -13.73
CA SER A 96 6.80 18.68 -13.86
C SER A 96 7.11 19.69 -12.75
N ASP A 97 6.71 20.95 -12.93
CA ASP A 97 6.74 21.95 -11.86
C ASP A 97 5.90 21.52 -10.66
N TYR A 98 4.76 20.86 -10.92
CA TYR A 98 3.89 20.38 -9.85
C TYR A 98 4.54 19.24 -9.05
N ALA A 99 5.14 18.25 -9.70
CA ALA A 99 5.86 17.18 -9.02
C ALA A 99 7.00 17.75 -8.17
N ALA A 100 7.81 18.67 -8.74
CA ALA A 100 8.92 19.32 -8.05
C ALA A 100 8.49 20.18 -6.84
N SER A 101 7.22 20.59 -6.77
CA SER A 101 6.68 21.42 -5.68
C SER A 101 6.10 20.61 -4.51
N MET A 102 6.13 19.27 -4.58
CA MET A 102 5.57 18.45 -3.52
C MET A 102 6.28 18.66 -2.19
N PRO A 103 5.55 18.59 -1.05
CA PRO A 103 6.16 18.69 0.27
C PRO A 103 6.98 17.44 0.63
N ASP A 104 7.79 17.56 1.67
CA ASP A 104 8.57 16.45 2.24
C ASP A 104 7.69 15.22 2.56
N VAL A 105 8.21 14.04 2.34
CA VAL A 105 9.55 13.56 1.99
C VAL A 105 9.76 13.64 0.47
N GLN A 106 10.92 14.17 0.00
CA GLN A 106 11.20 14.44 -1.41
C GLN A 106 12.55 13.85 -1.84
N LEU A 107 12.64 13.45 -3.11
CA LEU A 107 13.92 13.23 -3.80
C LEU A 107 14.59 14.57 -4.16
N ASN A 108 13.85 15.67 -4.06
CA ASN A 108 14.26 17.03 -4.45
C ASN A 108 14.54 17.18 -5.96
N MET A 109 13.71 16.55 -6.77
CA MET A 109 13.78 16.65 -8.22
C MET A 109 13.44 18.08 -8.69
N ARG A 110 14.02 18.49 -9.82
CA ARG A 110 13.76 19.78 -10.44
C ARG A 110 12.90 19.63 -11.68
N ALA A 111 12.05 20.59 -11.94
CA ALA A 111 11.25 20.60 -13.15
C ALA A 111 12.14 20.51 -14.41
N GLY A 112 11.74 19.67 -15.35
CA GLY A 112 12.47 19.37 -16.58
C GLY A 112 13.55 18.30 -16.46
N GLU A 113 13.92 17.87 -15.25
CA GLU A 113 14.82 16.71 -15.09
C GLU A 113 14.13 15.43 -15.58
N GLN A 114 14.92 14.46 -16.03
CA GLN A 114 14.44 13.16 -16.50
C GLN A 114 15.11 12.03 -15.73
N PHE A 115 14.31 11.09 -15.32
CA PHE A 115 14.76 9.88 -14.61
C PHE A 115 14.16 8.64 -15.26
N ARG A 116 14.84 7.52 -15.21
CA ARG A 116 14.24 6.25 -15.61
C ARG A 116 13.13 5.90 -14.61
N LEU A 117 12.03 5.35 -15.12
CA LEU A 117 10.93 4.89 -14.28
C LEU A 117 11.39 3.91 -13.19
N TYR A 118 12.31 3.01 -13.51
CA TYR A 118 12.89 2.08 -12.55
C TYR A 118 13.53 2.78 -11.35
N ASP A 119 14.32 3.85 -11.59
CA ASP A 119 15.02 4.58 -10.53
C ASP A 119 14.01 5.35 -9.65
N LEU A 120 12.95 5.88 -10.27
CA LEU A 120 11.85 6.51 -9.53
C LEU A 120 11.06 5.51 -8.69
N LEU A 121 10.81 4.29 -9.18
CA LEU A 121 10.14 3.25 -8.41
C LEU A 121 10.97 2.81 -7.20
N LEU A 122 12.29 2.72 -7.33
CA LEU A 122 13.17 2.48 -6.17
C LEU A 122 13.06 3.62 -5.15
N SER A 123 13.13 4.88 -5.61
CA SER A 123 12.94 6.07 -4.78
C SER A 123 11.59 6.08 -4.06
N LEU A 124 10.52 5.74 -4.79
CA LEU A 124 9.15 5.66 -4.27
C LEU A 124 9.02 4.62 -3.16
N MET A 125 9.55 3.42 -3.38
CA MET A 125 9.31 2.27 -2.49
C MET A 125 10.29 2.21 -1.31
N LEU A 126 11.52 2.70 -1.46
CA LEU A 126 12.52 2.64 -0.40
C LEU A 126 12.49 3.87 0.51
N GLU A 127 12.26 5.06 -0.05
CA GLU A 127 12.33 6.33 0.66
C GLU A 127 10.98 7.06 0.74
N SER A 128 9.96 6.56 0.04
CA SER A 128 8.60 7.09 0.07
C SER A 128 8.47 8.55 -0.42
N HIS A 129 9.28 8.97 -1.39
CA HIS A 129 9.30 10.35 -1.89
C HIS A 129 7.98 10.76 -2.56
N ASN A 130 7.47 11.94 -2.20
CA ASN A 130 6.18 12.45 -2.65
C ASN A 130 6.23 13.03 -4.06
N ASP A 131 7.29 13.75 -4.39
CA ASP A 131 7.57 14.29 -5.72
C ASP A 131 7.69 13.16 -6.76
N THR A 132 8.36 12.08 -6.40
CA THR A 132 8.48 10.88 -7.22
C THR A 132 7.12 10.24 -7.53
N ALA A 133 6.24 10.13 -6.53
CA ALA A 133 4.90 9.58 -6.73
C ALA A 133 4.08 10.40 -7.73
N VAL A 134 4.18 11.72 -7.67
CA VAL A 134 3.47 12.63 -8.58
C VAL A 134 4.05 12.55 -9.99
N ALA A 135 5.38 12.56 -10.15
CA ALA A 135 6.01 12.44 -11.45
C ALA A 135 5.64 11.12 -12.16
N ILE A 136 5.62 10.00 -11.42
CA ILE A 136 5.14 8.71 -11.93
C ILE A 136 3.67 8.80 -12.34
N ALA A 137 2.81 9.38 -11.50
CA ALA A 137 1.39 9.49 -11.76
C ALA A 137 1.08 10.32 -13.02
N GLU A 138 1.78 11.43 -13.21
CA GLU A 138 1.65 12.27 -14.42
C GLU A 138 2.13 11.54 -15.67
N HIS A 139 3.21 10.78 -15.57
CA HIS A 139 3.74 9.98 -16.68
C HIS A 139 2.78 8.87 -17.11
N VAL A 140 2.30 8.08 -16.17
CA VAL A 140 1.44 6.91 -16.42
C VAL A 140 0.02 7.33 -16.81
N GLY A 141 -0.54 8.30 -16.11
CA GLY A 141 -1.93 8.73 -16.27
C GLY A 141 -2.13 9.91 -17.20
N GLY A 142 -1.06 10.61 -17.61
CA GLY A 142 -1.13 11.89 -18.32
C GLY A 142 -1.53 13.06 -17.41
N SER A 143 -2.14 12.80 -16.27
CA SER A 143 -2.43 13.74 -15.19
C SER A 143 -2.63 13.02 -13.88
N VAL A 144 -2.46 13.73 -12.75
CA VAL A 144 -2.68 13.17 -11.41
C VAL A 144 -4.14 12.73 -11.24
N GLU A 145 -5.08 13.50 -11.71
CA GLU A 145 -6.51 13.20 -11.61
C GLU A 145 -6.88 11.91 -12.35
N ASN A 146 -6.39 11.76 -13.57
CA ASN A 146 -6.63 10.54 -14.36
C ASN A 146 -5.95 9.33 -13.72
N PHE A 147 -4.74 9.49 -13.23
CA PHE A 147 -4.03 8.42 -12.51
C PHE A 147 -4.79 7.99 -11.25
N CYS A 148 -5.30 8.92 -10.44
CA CYS A 148 -6.12 8.61 -9.26
C CYS A 148 -7.41 7.88 -9.63
N ALA A 149 -8.02 8.21 -10.76
CA ALA A 149 -9.17 7.47 -11.30
C ALA A 149 -8.77 6.04 -11.71
N MET A 150 -7.57 5.85 -12.30
CA MET A 150 -7.02 4.53 -12.60
C MET A 150 -6.77 3.73 -11.31
N MET A 151 -6.20 4.37 -10.27
CA MET A 151 -5.97 3.75 -8.95
C MET A 151 -7.29 3.24 -8.36
N THR A 152 -8.32 4.08 -8.32
CA THR A 152 -9.63 3.72 -7.75
C THR A 152 -10.24 2.54 -8.50
N ARG A 153 -10.21 2.55 -9.84
CA ARG A 153 -10.69 1.45 -10.67
C ARG A 153 -9.90 0.17 -10.43
N ARG A 154 -8.58 0.27 -10.39
CA ARG A 154 -7.73 -0.91 -10.15
C ARG A 154 -7.95 -1.51 -8.76
N ALA A 155 -8.14 -0.67 -7.75
CA ALA A 155 -8.51 -1.11 -6.41
C ALA A 155 -9.84 -1.88 -6.42
N GLU A 156 -10.85 -1.39 -7.13
CA GLU A 156 -12.14 -2.06 -7.28
C GLU A 156 -12.01 -3.44 -7.98
N GLU A 157 -11.20 -3.51 -9.05
CA GLU A 157 -10.92 -4.76 -9.78
C GLU A 157 -10.27 -5.84 -8.91
N ILE A 158 -9.43 -5.45 -7.96
CA ILE A 158 -8.79 -6.38 -7.02
C ILE A 158 -9.61 -6.60 -5.73
N GLY A 159 -10.84 -6.10 -5.67
CA GLY A 159 -11.78 -6.35 -4.58
C GLY A 159 -11.84 -5.27 -3.49
N CYS A 160 -11.10 -4.18 -3.60
CA CYS A 160 -11.14 -3.05 -2.65
C CYS A 160 -12.30 -2.09 -2.97
N THR A 161 -13.54 -2.56 -2.88
CA THR A 161 -14.75 -1.87 -3.35
C THR A 161 -15.12 -0.59 -2.59
N LYS A 162 -14.46 -0.29 -1.48
CA LYS A 162 -14.68 0.93 -0.67
C LYS A 162 -13.52 1.92 -0.74
N SER A 163 -12.49 1.62 -1.54
CA SER A 163 -11.29 2.44 -1.65
C SER A 163 -11.45 3.52 -2.71
N VAL A 164 -11.07 4.75 -2.37
CA VAL A 164 -11.05 5.90 -3.29
C VAL A 164 -9.71 6.61 -3.15
N PHE A 165 -9.05 6.87 -4.27
CA PHE A 165 -7.75 7.52 -4.28
C PHE A 165 -7.89 8.92 -4.89
N LEU A 166 -7.38 9.94 -4.19
CA LEU A 166 -7.38 11.34 -4.62
C LEU A 166 -5.95 11.86 -4.84
N THR A 167 -4.94 11.15 -4.35
CA THR A 167 -3.53 11.46 -4.53
C THR A 167 -2.72 10.19 -4.78
N PRO A 168 -1.61 10.26 -5.55
CA PRO A 168 -0.76 9.11 -5.79
C PRO A 168 0.23 8.83 -4.66
N ASN A 169 0.41 9.78 -3.73
CA ASN A 169 1.40 9.75 -2.66
C ASN A 169 0.80 9.51 -1.27
N GLY A 170 -0.53 9.57 -1.14
CA GLY A 170 -1.24 9.40 0.13
C GLY A 170 -1.28 10.66 1.00
N LEU A 171 -0.90 11.82 0.47
CA LEU A 171 -1.14 13.09 1.14
C LEU A 171 -2.62 13.46 1.09
N ASP A 172 -3.07 14.18 2.10
CA ASP A 172 -4.44 14.66 2.20
C ASP A 172 -4.80 15.59 1.03
N LYS A 173 -5.97 15.37 0.45
CA LYS A 173 -6.57 16.27 -0.52
C LYS A 173 -8.02 16.54 -0.09
N GLU A 174 -8.36 17.81 0.12
CA GLU A 174 -9.76 18.22 0.26
C GLU A 174 -10.45 18.23 -1.09
N VAL A 175 -11.56 17.54 -1.19
CA VAL A 175 -12.47 17.64 -2.33
C VAL A 175 -13.83 18.07 -1.78
N VAL A 176 -14.33 19.20 -2.31
CA VAL A 176 -15.68 19.66 -2.00
C VAL A 176 -16.62 18.99 -3.00
N THR A 177 -17.53 18.16 -2.49
CA THR A 177 -18.58 17.52 -3.29
C THR A 177 -19.70 18.52 -3.59
N GLU A 178 -20.57 18.22 -4.57
CA GLU A 178 -21.67 19.09 -4.99
C GLU A 178 -22.63 19.45 -3.85
N ASP A 179 -22.73 18.61 -2.82
CA ASP A 179 -23.53 18.86 -1.61
C ASP A 179 -22.78 19.69 -0.54
N GLY A 180 -21.58 20.17 -0.85
CA GLY A 180 -20.73 20.94 0.07
C GLY A 180 -19.99 20.11 1.11
N THR A 181 -20.06 18.78 1.04
CA THR A 181 -19.32 17.89 1.95
C THR A 181 -17.85 17.89 1.58
N LYS A 182 -16.97 18.02 2.57
CA LYS A 182 -15.53 17.86 2.39
C LYS A 182 -15.15 16.38 2.52
N LYS A 183 -14.55 15.81 1.49
CA LYS A 183 -13.92 14.50 1.55
C LYS A 183 -12.42 14.67 1.62
N HIS A 184 -11.81 13.97 2.56
CA HIS A 184 -10.35 13.84 2.64
C HIS A 184 -9.97 12.44 2.15
N SER A 185 -8.94 12.37 1.32
CA SER A 185 -8.26 11.13 1.05
C SER A 185 -6.83 11.24 1.56
N THR A 186 -6.36 10.16 2.04
CA THR A 186 -4.95 9.98 2.35
C THR A 186 -4.40 8.82 1.54
#